data_5917184d9657c101986a610c8dbea60d
#
_entry.id   5917184d9657c101986a610c8dbea60d
#
_cell.length_a   1.000
_cell.length_b   1.000
_cell.length_c   1.000
_cell.angle_alpha   90.00
_cell.angle_beta   90.00
_cell.angle_gamma   90.00
#
_symmetry.space_group_name_H-M   'P 1'
#
loop_
_entity.id
_entity.type
_entity.pdbx_description
1 polymer ?
#
loop_
_entity_poly.entity_id
_entity_poly.type
_entity_poly.pdbx_seq_one_letter_code
_entity_poly.pdbx_strand_id
1 'polypeptide(L)'
;ANLYDNIAQNELTKYRWGFARKKAQLALTTIIPVDDEYSSVYQLPSDLLALTTIRPNGNYQLYGDKVHTNFNGALTADYQFNTPESEWPAYFAKMMEYALAKDFATSIRDSSSSRQEMSSEYAIASRMARFTDSQQHPQTAIAHQPFIEVRR
;
A
#
# COMPACT_ATOMS: atom_id res chain seq x y z
N ALA A 1 -17.26 -7.84 10.61
CA ALA A 1 -16.21 -6.88 10.26
C ALA A 1 -16.57 -5.52 10.84
N ASN A 2 -15.67 -4.92 11.57
CA ASN A 2 -15.89 -3.60 12.16
C ASN A 2 -15.79 -2.56 11.03
N LEU A 3 -16.76 -1.64 10.94
CA LEU A 3 -16.77 -0.57 9.93
C LEU A 3 -15.46 0.24 9.97
N TYR A 4 -14.94 0.47 11.17
CA TYR A 4 -13.68 1.15 11.39
C TYR A 4 -12.50 0.44 10.70
N ASP A 5 -12.34 -0.88 10.92
CA ASP A 5 -11.25 -1.65 10.33
C ASP A 5 -11.29 -1.62 8.80
N ASN A 6 -12.49 -1.70 8.22
CA ASN A 6 -12.67 -1.62 6.78
C ASN A 6 -12.26 -0.26 6.23
N ILE A 7 -12.62 0.84 6.91
CA ILE A 7 -12.23 2.20 6.49
C ILE A 7 -10.71 2.35 6.60
N ALA A 8 -10.10 1.91 7.71
CA ALA A 8 -8.66 2.01 7.94
C ALA A 8 -7.87 1.25 6.86
N GLN A 9 -8.23 0.00 6.60
CA GLN A 9 -7.57 -0.81 5.56
C GLN A 9 -7.75 -0.21 4.17
N ASN A 10 -8.93 0.32 3.86
CA ASN A 10 -9.20 0.97 2.60
C ASN A 10 -8.33 2.24 2.43
N GLU A 11 -8.21 3.08 3.46
CA GLU A 11 -7.36 4.27 3.39
C GLU A 11 -5.86 3.92 3.31
N LEU A 12 -5.43 2.86 3.99
CA LEU A 12 -4.05 2.37 3.89
C LEU A 12 -3.72 1.84 2.48
N THR A 13 -4.67 1.26 1.76
CA THR A 13 -4.45 0.71 0.41
C THR A 13 -4.62 1.72 -0.73
N LYS A 14 -5.33 2.82 -0.51
CA LYS A 14 -5.59 3.84 -1.56
C LYS A 14 -4.34 4.56 -2.07
N TYR A 15 -3.29 4.61 -1.26
CA TYR A 15 -2.05 5.30 -1.58
C TYR A 15 -0.86 4.52 -1.03
N ARG A 16 0.29 4.62 -1.67
CA ARG A 16 1.53 3.97 -1.21
C ARG A 16 2.18 4.77 -0.09
N TRP A 17 1.59 4.70 1.10
CA TRP A 17 2.10 5.38 2.28
C TRP A 17 3.50 4.90 2.64
N GLY A 18 4.43 5.83 2.83
CA GLY A 18 5.80 5.53 3.18
C GLY A 18 5.94 4.81 4.52
N PHE A 19 5.15 5.20 5.52
CA PHE A 19 5.13 4.59 6.86
C PHE A 19 4.51 3.19 6.88
N ALA A 20 3.63 2.86 5.93
CA ALA A 20 2.92 1.58 5.85
C ALA A 20 3.60 0.59 4.88
N ARG A 21 4.91 0.71 4.68
CA ARG A 21 5.68 -0.16 3.78
C ARG A 21 6.63 -1.05 4.55
N LYS A 22 6.67 -2.32 4.15
CA LYS A 22 7.62 -3.31 4.65
C LYS A 22 8.28 -4.06 3.50
N LYS A 23 9.46 -4.62 3.82
CA LYS A 23 10.13 -5.63 3.00
C LYS A 23 10.27 -6.90 3.81
N ALA A 24 9.88 -8.01 3.23
CA ALA A 24 10.06 -9.32 3.84
C ALA A 24 10.59 -10.33 2.83
N GLN A 25 11.46 -11.22 3.30
CA GLN A 25 11.85 -12.39 2.53
C GLN A 25 10.70 -13.39 2.57
N LEU A 26 10.30 -13.89 1.39
CA LEU A 26 9.24 -14.85 1.28
C LEU A 26 9.74 -16.26 1.57
N ALA A 27 8.94 -17.03 2.28
CA ALA A 27 9.24 -18.43 2.57
C ALA A 27 8.80 -19.31 1.39
N LEU A 28 9.73 -20.10 0.87
CA LEU A 28 9.41 -21.17 -0.10
C LEU A 28 8.55 -22.23 0.60
N THR A 29 7.45 -22.59 -0.03
CA THR A 29 6.54 -23.64 0.47
C THR A 29 6.90 -25.00 -0.13
N THR A 30 6.40 -26.06 0.50
CA THR A 30 6.49 -27.43 -0.04
C THR A 30 5.33 -27.76 -0.98
N ILE A 31 4.48 -26.80 -1.29
CA ILE A 31 3.33 -26.97 -2.17
C ILE A 31 3.83 -27.09 -3.60
N ILE A 32 3.43 -28.13 -4.30
CA ILE A 32 3.70 -28.33 -5.71
C ILE A 32 2.61 -27.57 -6.50
N PRO A 33 2.97 -26.70 -7.46
CA PRO A 33 2.00 -26.06 -8.35
C PRO A 33 1.12 -27.10 -9.05
N VAL A 34 -0.13 -26.73 -9.32
CA VAL A 34 -1.13 -27.64 -9.93
C VAL A 34 -0.85 -27.85 -11.42
N ASP A 35 -0.16 -26.92 -12.04
CA ASP A 35 0.19 -26.92 -13.46
C ASP A 35 1.70 -26.74 -13.67
N ASP A 36 2.15 -26.94 -14.91
CA ASP A 36 3.56 -26.83 -15.30
C ASP A 36 3.97 -25.35 -15.60
N GLU A 37 3.10 -24.38 -15.38
CA GLU A 37 3.39 -22.96 -15.68
C GLU A 37 4.45 -22.41 -14.72
N TYR A 38 4.36 -22.79 -13.43
CA TYR A 38 5.29 -22.34 -12.39
C TYR A 38 5.90 -23.52 -11.64
N SER A 39 7.16 -23.36 -11.22
CA SER A 39 7.92 -24.41 -10.54
C SER A 39 8.00 -24.23 -9.02
N SER A 40 7.71 -23.05 -8.50
CA SER A 40 7.92 -22.70 -7.10
C SER A 40 6.76 -21.88 -6.55
N VAL A 41 6.41 -22.11 -5.28
CA VAL A 41 5.34 -21.42 -4.57
C VAL A 41 5.89 -20.83 -3.28
N TYR A 42 5.66 -19.54 -3.10
CA TYR A 42 6.06 -18.80 -1.90
C TYR A 42 4.87 -18.27 -1.12
N GLN A 43 4.98 -18.26 0.20
CA GLN A 43 3.96 -17.74 1.09
C GLN A 43 4.10 -16.21 1.24
N LEU A 44 2.99 -15.48 1.06
CA LEU A 44 2.92 -14.05 1.37
C LEU A 44 2.82 -13.81 2.89
N PRO A 45 3.32 -12.68 3.39
CA PRO A 45 3.14 -12.28 4.78
C PRO A 45 1.67 -12.13 5.17
N SER A 46 1.31 -12.54 6.38
CA SER A 46 -0.08 -12.47 6.87
C SER A 46 -0.58 -11.05 7.13
N ASP A 47 0.33 -10.08 7.31
CA ASP A 47 0.03 -8.67 7.52
C ASP A 47 -0.05 -7.87 6.20
N LEU A 48 0.07 -8.54 5.06
CA LEU A 48 0.04 -7.91 3.75
C LEU A 48 -1.36 -7.37 3.42
N LEU A 49 -1.44 -6.09 3.09
CA LEU A 49 -2.63 -5.46 2.50
C LEU A 49 -2.53 -5.36 0.97
N ALA A 50 -1.39 -4.90 0.47
CA ALA A 50 -1.18 -4.74 -0.96
C ALA A 50 0.29 -4.99 -1.33
N LEU A 51 0.51 -5.86 -2.30
CA LEU A 51 1.84 -6.13 -2.84
C LEU A 51 2.27 -5.00 -3.77
N THR A 52 3.49 -4.50 -3.59
CA THR A 52 4.05 -3.46 -4.46
C THR A 52 4.96 -4.07 -5.54
N THR A 53 5.90 -4.91 -5.13
CA THR A 53 6.83 -5.58 -6.05
C THR A 53 7.50 -6.77 -5.37
N ILE A 54 8.01 -7.68 -6.21
CA ILE A 54 8.82 -8.81 -5.77
C ILE A 54 10.21 -8.69 -6.42
N ARG A 55 11.24 -9.02 -5.68
CA ARG A 55 12.64 -9.03 -6.15
C ARG A 55 13.30 -10.37 -5.88
N PRO A 56 14.13 -10.87 -6.82
CA PRO A 56 14.46 -10.30 -8.12
C PRO A 56 13.25 -10.22 -9.05
N ASN A 57 13.27 -9.25 -9.98
CA ASN A 57 12.19 -9.08 -10.95
C ASN A 57 12.08 -10.32 -11.86
N GLY A 58 10.88 -10.82 -12.04
CA GLY A 58 10.58 -11.97 -12.87
C GLY A 58 9.08 -12.14 -13.04
N ASN A 59 8.67 -13.13 -13.82
CA ASN A 59 7.28 -13.46 -13.97
C ASN A 59 6.78 -14.15 -12.70
N TYR A 60 5.67 -13.67 -12.17
CA TYR A 60 4.98 -14.28 -11.06
C TYR A 60 3.47 -14.09 -11.18
N GLN A 61 2.73 -14.96 -10.53
CA GLN A 61 1.28 -14.87 -10.40
C GLN A 61 0.89 -14.96 -8.93
N LEU A 62 -0.16 -14.24 -8.56
CA LEU A 62 -0.72 -14.31 -7.22
C LEU A 62 -1.96 -15.20 -7.22
N TYR A 63 -1.95 -16.22 -6.38
CA TYR A 63 -3.09 -17.09 -6.13
C TYR A 63 -3.39 -17.10 -4.63
N GLY A 64 -4.42 -16.34 -4.24
CA GLY A 64 -4.79 -16.17 -2.84
C GLY A 64 -3.66 -15.49 -2.04
N ASP A 65 -3.13 -16.21 -1.07
CA ASP A 65 -2.04 -15.79 -0.20
C ASP A 65 -0.65 -16.28 -0.66
N LYS A 66 -0.52 -16.73 -1.92
CA LYS A 66 0.69 -17.34 -2.46
C LYS A 66 1.17 -16.69 -3.73
N VAL A 67 2.48 -16.69 -3.90
CA VAL A 67 3.19 -16.28 -5.12
C VAL A 67 3.68 -17.51 -5.85
N HIS A 68 3.24 -17.68 -7.08
CA HIS A 68 3.75 -18.69 -8.00
C HIS A 68 4.76 -18.09 -8.96
N THR A 69 5.91 -18.70 -9.13
CA THR A 69 7.01 -18.21 -9.98
C THR A 69 7.92 -19.33 -10.43
N ASN A 70 8.69 -19.11 -11.48
CA ASN A 70 9.75 -20.01 -11.93
C ASN A 70 11.11 -19.70 -11.29
N PHE A 71 11.17 -18.69 -10.43
CA PHE A 71 12.39 -18.40 -9.69
C PHE A 71 12.52 -19.34 -8.49
N ASN A 72 13.71 -19.91 -8.33
CA ASN A 72 14.03 -20.79 -7.21
C ASN A 72 15.19 -20.18 -6.43
N GLY A 73 14.88 -19.45 -5.37
CA GLY A 73 15.89 -18.75 -4.56
C GLY A 73 15.25 -17.79 -3.56
N ALA A 74 16.02 -16.89 -2.97
CA ALA A 74 15.51 -15.92 -2.02
C ALA A 74 14.69 -14.85 -2.74
N LEU A 75 13.38 -14.80 -2.48
CA LEU A 75 12.47 -13.75 -2.94
C LEU A 75 12.19 -12.76 -1.83
N THR A 76 12.22 -11.48 -2.18
CA THR A 76 11.84 -10.39 -1.26
C THR A 76 10.61 -9.67 -1.81
N ALA A 77 9.57 -9.57 -1.01
CA ALA A 77 8.40 -8.76 -1.29
C ALA A 77 8.56 -7.36 -0.67
N ASP A 78 8.23 -6.33 -1.44
CA ASP A 78 7.99 -4.96 -0.96
C ASP A 78 6.47 -4.75 -0.99
N TYR A 79 5.85 -4.45 0.15
CA TYR A 79 4.41 -4.45 0.29
C TYR A 79 3.93 -3.44 1.31
N GLN A 80 2.65 -3.08 1.21
CA GLN A 80 1.94 -2.34 2.25
C GLN A 80 1.35 -3.32 3.26
N PHE A 81 1.56 -3.02 4.53
CA PHE A 81 1.08 -3.85 5.62
C PHE A 81 0.00 -3.13 6.43
N ASN A 82 -0.77 -3.91 7.17
CA ASN A 82 -1.76 -3.39 8.11
C ASN A 82 -1.06 -2.75 9.30
N THR A 83 -0.77 -1.45 9.18
CA THR A 83 -0.03 -0.69 10.18
C THR A 83 -0.92 -0.41 11.39
N PRO A 84 -0.48 -0.74 12.62
CA PRO A 84 -1.24 -0.43 13.82
C PRO A 84 -1.36 1.09 14.03
N GLU A 85 -2.44 1.52 14.68
CA GLU A 85 -2.74 2.94 14.90
C GLU A 85 -1.63 3.69 15.64
N SER A 86 -0.92 3.00 16.55
CA SER A 86 0.20 3.57 17.30
C SER A 86 1.37 4.02 16.43
N GLU A 87 1.46 3.51 15.21
CA GLU A 87 2.50 3.84 14.24
C GLU A 87 2.03 4.85 13.18
N TRP A 88 0.79 5.31 13.26
CA TRP A 88 0.27 6.27 12.29
C TRP A 88 0.87 7.66 12.49
N PRO A 89 1.46 8.26 11.45
CA PRO A 89 1.88 9.65 11.51
C PRO A 89 0.70 10.60 11.72
N ALA A 90 0.93 11.73 12.36
CA ALA A 90 -0.10 12.71 12.68
C ALA A 90 -0.91 13.19 11.45
N TYR A 91 -0.26 13.32 10.29
CA TYR A 91 -0.95 13.72 9.05
C TYR A 91 -1.93 12.64 8.56
N PHE A 92 -1.58 11.36 8.74
CA PHE A 92 -2.46 10.25 8.38
C PHE A 92 -3.61 10.11 9.39
N ALA A 93 -3.31 10.19 10.70
CA ALA A 93 -4.33 10.16 11.74
C ALA A 93 -5.37 11.26 11.54
N LYS A 94 -4.93 12.48 11.21
CA LYS A 94 -5.84 13.61 10.91
C LYS A 94 -6.72 13.36 9.68
N MET A 95 -6.16 12.80 8.63
CA MET A 95 -6.93 12.39 7.45
C MET A 95 -7.97 11.32 7.82
N MET A 96 -7.60 10.34 8.67
CA MET A 96 -8.50 9.29 9.14
C MET A 96 -9.68 9.82 9.95
N GLU A 97 -9.49 10.86 10.77
CA GLU A 97 -10.61 11.52 11.47
C GLU A 97 -11.68 12.00 10.49
N TYR A 98 -11.27 12.66 9.40
CA TYR A 98 -12.20 13.12 8.37
C TYR A 98 -12.80 11.98 7.54
N ALA A 99 -12.04 10.93 7.26
CA ALA A 99 -12.55 9.74 6.58
C ALA A 99 -13.67 9.08 7.39
N LEU A 100 -13.45 8.90 8.68
CA LEU A 100 -14.44 8.36 9.62
C LEU A 100 -15.65 9.27 9.74
N ALA A 101 -15.43 10.58 9.92
CA ALA A 101 -16.52 11.56 10.03
C ALA A 101 -17.42 11.56 8.79
N LYS A 102 -16.85 11.48 7.60
CA LYS A 102 -17.58 11.38 6.33
C LYS A 102 -18.46 10.12 6.27
N ASP A 103 -17.91 8.96 6.64
CA ASP A 103 -18.64 7.69 6.55
C ASP A 103 -19.68 7.55 7.68
N PHE A 104 -19.38 8.05 8.89
CA PHE A 104 -20.35 8.10 9.98
C PHE A 104 -21.48 9.13 9.76
N ALA A 105 -21.20 10.28 9.14
CA ALA A 105 -22.23 11.26 8.79
C ALA A 105 -23.27 10.65 7.85
N THR A 106 -22.87 9.69 7.02
CA THR A 106 -23.76 8.95 6.12
C THR A 106 -24.66 7.99 6.90
N SER A 107 -24.14 7.38 7.98
CA SER A 107 -24.84 6.34 8.74
C SER A 107 -25.76 6.88 9.84
N ILE A 108 -25.47 8.08 10.38
CA ILE A 108 -26.12 8.61 11.60
C ILE A 108 -27.05 9.80 11.30
N ARG A 109 -26.76 10.60 10.26
CA ARG A 109 -27.53 11.77 9.89
C ARG A 109 -27.83 11.76 8.40
N ASP A 110 -29.11 11.71 8.06
CA ASP A 110 -29.63 11.87 6.69
C ASP A 110 -29.47 13.31 6.14
N SER A 111 -28.41 14.00 6.53
CA SER A 111 -28.12 15.38 6.15
C SER A 111 -27.12 15.42 5.00
N SER A 112 -27.61 15.69 3.80
CA SER A 112 -26.81 15.80 2.57
C SER A 112 -25.76 16.92 2.63
N SER A 113 -26.05 18.03 3.34
CA SER A 113 -25.14 19.17 3.50
C SER A 113 -23.93 18.81 4.36
N SER A 114 -24.12 18.15 5.51
CA SER A 114 -23.03 17.72 6.37
C SER A 114 -22.12 16.67 5.69
N ARG A 115 -22.72 15.78 4.87
CA ARG A 115 -21.94 14.83 4.06
C ARG A 115 -21.02 15.55 3.07
N GLN A 116 -21.54 16.57 2.38
CA GLN A 116 -20.76 17.30 1.37
C GLN A 116 -19.64 18.10 2.00
N GLU A 117 -19.88 18.71 3.16
CA GLU A 117 -18.86 19.40 3.95
C GLU A 117 -17.74 18.44 4.39
N MET A 118 -18.07 17.33 5.05
CA MET A 118 -17.09 16.33 5.48
C MET A 118 -16.33 15.69 4.29
N SER A 119 -16.96 15.51 3.15
CA SER A 119 -16.30 15.02 1.93
C SER A 119 -15.28 16.02 1.39
N SER A 120 -15.56 17.32 1.43
CA SER A 120 -14.62 18.35 1.01
C SER A 120 -13.43 18.47 1.97
N GLU A 121 -13.67 18.42 3.27
CA GLU A 121 -12.62 18.41 4.30
C GLU A 121 -11.71 17.17 4.17
N TYR A 122 -12.31 15.99 3.99
CA TYR A 122 -11.55 14.77 3.71
C TYR A 122 -10.66 14.91 2.46
N ALA A 123 -11.19 15.47 1.37
CA ALA A 123 -10.41 15.65 0.13
C ALA A 123 -9.20 16.57 0.33
N ILE A 124 -9.34 17.64 1.11
CA ILE A 124 -8.25 18.54 1.46
C ILE A 124 -7.23 17.81 2.35
N ALA A 125 -7.68 17.16 3.41
CA ALA A 125 -6.83 16.45 4.35
C ALA A 125 -6.05 15.31 3.66
N SER A 126 -6.71 14.55 2.77
CA SER A 126 -6.09 13.48 2.00
C SER A 126 -4.98 14.01 1.07
N ARG A 127 -5.20 15.14 0.40
CA ARG A 127 -4.19 15.78 -0.44
C ARG A 127 -2.98 16.24 0.37
N MET A 128 -3.22 16.87 1.51
CA MET A 128 -2.15 17.33 2.42
C MET A 128 -1.36 16.17 3.01
N ALA A 129 -2.03 15.09 3.41
CA ALA A 129 -1.39 13.90 3.93
C ALA A 129 -0.45 13.25 2.89
N ARG A 130 -0.91 13.09 1.65
CA ARG A 130 -0.09 12.55 0.55
C ARG A 130 1.11 13.45 0.23
N PHE A 131 0.91 14.76 0.25
CA PHE A 131 1.99 15.71 0.03
C PHE A 131 3.05 15.57 1.11
N THR A 132 2.66 15.54 2.39
CA THR A 132 3.57 15.39 3.52
C THR A 132 4.32 14.05 3.48
N ASP A 133 3.61 12.95 3.17
CA ASP A 133 4.22 11.63 3.05
C ASP A 133 5.25 11.58 1.91
N SER A 134 4.93 12.19 0.77
CA SER A 134 5.85 12.22 -0.39
C SER A 134 7.15 12.97 -0.12
N GLN A 135 7.12 13.98 0.76
CA GLN A 135 8.33 14.73 1.16
C GLN A 135 9.27 13.94 2.07
N GLN A 136 8.79 12.87 2.68
CA GLN A 136 9.61 12.00 3.55
C GLN A 136 10.54 11.06 2.75
N HIS A 137 10.35 10.99 1.43
CA HIS A 137 11.22 10.18 0.58
C HIS A 137 12.45 10.98 0.17
N PRO A 138 13.67 10.43 0.35
CA PRO A 138 14.86 11.10 -0.13
C PRO A 138 14.76 11.29 -1.65
N GLN A 139 14.97 12.52 -2.10
CA GLN A 139 15.03 12.80 -3.53
C GLN A 139 16.28 12.14 -4.09
N THR A 140 16.10 11.15 -4.93
CA THR A 140 17.21 10.57 -5.71
C THR A 140 17.59 11.59 -6.78
N ALA A 141 18.78 12.17 -6.68
CA ALA A 141 19.30 13.02 -7.74
C ALA A 141 19.28 12.24 -9.05
N ILE A 142 18.75 12.83 -10.11
CA ILE A 142 18.80 12.26 -11.47
C ILE A 142 20.26 12.28 -11.91
N ALA A 143 20.99 11.20 -11.64
CA ALA A 143 22.43 11.10 -11.90
C ALA A 143 22.79 10.95 -13.39
N HIS A 144 21.81 10.74 -14.28
CA HIS A 144 22.00 10.61 -15.71
C HIS A 144 20.98 11.45 -16.47
N GLN A 145 21.45 12.53 -17.06
CA GLN A 145 20.72 13.27 -18.11
C GLN A 145 21.45 13.03 -19.44
N PRO A 146 21.07 12.02 -20.23
CA PRO A 146 21.74 11.71 -21.50
C PRO A 146 21.67 12.86 -22.52
N PHE A 147 20.76 13.83 -22.33
CA PHE A 147 20.63 15.00 -23.19
C PHE A 147 21.62 16.14 -22.87
N ILE A 148 22.35 16.10 -21.77
CA ILE A 148 23.35 17.11 -21.43
C ILE A 148 24.72 16.72 -21.99
N GLU A 149 25.00 15.44 -22.16
CA GLU A 149 26.29 14.94 -22.71
C GLU A 149 26.42 15.13 -24.24
N VAL A 150 25.33 15.33 -24.96
CA VAL A 150 25.33 15.55 -26.42
C VAL A 150 25.73 16.99 -26.82
N ARG A 151 25.91 17.89 -25.87
CA ARG A 151 26.23 19.31 -26.11
C ARG A 151 27.70 19.71 -25.80
N ARG A 152 28.58 18.74 -25.67
CA ARG A 152 30.03 18.99 -25.56
C ARG A 152 30.78 18.48 -26.76
#